data_32245c911ab272539159a7d22f703b6a
#
_entry.id   32245c911ab272539159a7d22f703b6a
#
_cell.length_a   1.000
_cell.length_b   1.000
_cell.length_c   1.000
_cell.angle_alpha   90.00
_cell.angle_beta   90.00
_cell.angle_gamma   90.00
#
_symmetry.space_group_name_H-M   'P 1'
#
loop_
_entity.id
_entity.type
_entity.pdbx_description
1 polymer ?
#
loop_
_entity_poly.entity_id
_entity_poly.type
_entity_poly.pdbx_seq_one_letter_code
_entity_poly.pdbx_strand_id
1 'polypeptide(L)'
;MPQYLVRLAQAHESFRKVELQALADIAGVPLHFVKYEEDSPYCIVDLPSEAAARKAIARSILAQGIYELWGQGSTYDALHDSVRSLTTSWWPQYITASFRFTIEGYRGSRSNDEQRDIIDSFSYMAFKGPPRMRNPDVAFRVFEDYDLNVKKPKYIYFGRFIADSCRNEAKKTFDLKKRHYISTTSMDAELTLLTANIAHVAPGKLFYDPFMGTGGFPIACAHFGAVVFGSDIDGRTIRGLGGSARRGQTGKYDVVGNFKQYDLESSYLGAFVSDLTNTPLRIPPPSKDHTTGYLDGIVCDPPYGIREGLKVLGSQQALLDVERQSHQDQFKEPGYIPPKRPYSFTALLDDILAFAVATLVPDGRISMWMPTANDEDIELIIPSHPCLELTSVCVQAFNKWSRRLLTYRRRREEEVPEGAAEAVRREYEKGTRASELNDFRRKYFQGFKEFESMKKEFIRMKVDARAVEEMASGGETPGAGATDSVVKDDDTKT
;
A
#
# COMPACT_ATOMS: atom_id res chain seq x y z
N MET A 1 -18.54 -24.04 -9.36
CA MET A 1 -18.54 -23.37 -8.04
C MET A 1 -19.47 -22.17 -8.12
N PRO A 2 -20.13 -21.75 -7.01
CA PRO A 2 -20.91 -20.53 -7.01
C PRO A 2 -20.07 -19.32 -7.36
N GLN A 3 -20.65 -18.37 -8.11
CA GLN A 3 -20.00 -17.13 -8.50
C GLN A 3 -20.33 -16.01 -7.53
N TYR A 4 -19.33 -15.21 -7.23
CA TYR A 4 -19.47 -14.05 -6.36
C TYR A 4 -18.94 -12.80 -7.05
N LEU A 5 -19.67 -11.71 -6.88
CA LEU A 5 -19.25 -10.38 -7.29
C LEU A 5 -18.56 -9.69 -6.11
N VAL A 6 -17.30 -9.32 -6.28
CA VAL A 6 -16.56 -8.48 -5.33
C VAL A 6 -16.61 -7.03 -5.81
N ARG A 7 -17.11 -6.15 -4.95
CA ARG A 7 -17.10 -4.70 -5.16
C ARG A 7 -15.77 -4.14 -4.64
N LEU A 8 -14.91 -3.68 -5.56
CA LEU A 8 -13.58 -3.18 -5.26
C LEU A 8 -13.59 -1.67 -5.00
N ALA A 9 -12.67 -1.21 -4.16
CA ALA A 9 -12.39 0.21 -3.95
C ALA A 9 -11.65 0.79 -5.16
N GLN A 10 -11.90 2.05 -5.50
CA GLN A 10 -11.22 2.77 -6.56
C GLN A 10 -9.93 3.41 -6.02
N ALA A 11 -9.00 2.57 -5.58
CA ALA A 11 -7.69 2.94 -5.06
C ALA A 11 -6.74 1.76 -5.23
N HIS A 12 -5.48 2.03 -5.48
CA HIS A 12 -4.40 1.03 -5.51
C HIS A 12 -4.71 -0.17 -6.43
N GLU A 13 -5.07 0.09 -7.68
CA GLU A 13 -5.61 -0.89 -8.63
C GLU A 13 -4.73 -2.15 -8.74
N SER A 14 -3.41 -1.99 -8.89
CA SER A 14 -2.46 -3.10 -9.02
C SER A 14 -2.38 -4.02 -7.80
N PHE A 15 -2.89 -3.58 -6.64
CA PHE A 15 -2.91 -4.36 -5.40
C PHE A 15 -4.16 -5.23 -5.24
N ARG A 16 -5.26 -4.91 -5.91
CA ARG A 16 -6.58 -5.52 -5.70
C ARG A 16 -6.58 -7.03 -5.88
N LYS A 17 -6.11 -7.51 -7.03
CA LYS A 17 -6.04 -8.94 -7.35
C LYS A 17 -5.08 -9.68 -6.42
N VAL A 18 -3.93 -9.05 -6.14
CA VAL A 18 -2.89 -9.62 -5.27
C VAL A 18 -3.40 -9.75 -3.83
N GLU A 19 -4.10 -8.73 -3.30
CA GLU A 19 -4.70 -8.82 -1.97
C GLU A 19 -5.75 -9.92 -1.89
N LEU A 20 -6.69 -9.99 -2.84
CA LEU A 20 -7.73 -11.04 -2.83
C LEU A 20 -7.15 -12.44 -2.85
N GLN A 21 -6.11 -12.68 -3.67
CA GLN A 21 -5.42 -13.97 -3.71
C GLN A 21 -4.74 -14.27 -2.37
N ALA A 22 -3.99 -13.30 -1.83
CA ALA A 22 -3.33 -13.46 -0.54
C ALA A 22 -4.31 -13.78 0.60
N LEU A 23 -5.47 -13.15 0.60
CA LEU A 23 -6.51 -13.40 1.62
C LEU A 23 -7.16 -14.78 1.46
N ALA A 24 -7.37 -15.23 0.24
CA ALA A 24 -7.85 -16.58 -0.03
C ALA A 24 -6.84 -17.64 0.44
N ASP A 25 -5.54 -17.42 0.15
CA ASP A 25 -4.45 -18.29 0.61
C ASP A 25 -4.39 -18.35 2.15
N ILE A 26 -4.45 -17.20 2.84
CA ILE A 26 -4.48 -17.13 4.32
C ILE A 26 -5.69 -17.87 4.88
N ALA A 27 -6.85 -17.75 4.23
CA ALA A 27 -8.08 -18.39 4.67
C ALA A 27 -8.14 -19.90 4.33
N GLY A 28 -7.18 -20.40 3.54
CA GLY A 28 -7.18 -21.77 3.02
C GLY A 28 -8.37 -22.05 2.08
N VAL A 29 -8.78 -21.03 1.30
CA VAL A 29 -9.95 -21.09 0.43
C VAL A 29 -9.49 -21.04 -1.04
N PRO A 30 -9.88 -22.02 -1.87
CA PRO A 30 -9.60 -21.92 -3.29
C PRO A 30 -10.40 -20.76 -3.90
N LEU A 31 -9.70 -19.86 -4.59
CA LEU A 31 -10.28 -18.72 -5.28
C LEU A 31 -9.87 -18.75 -6.75
N HIS A 32 -10.85 -18.62 -7.64
CA HIS A 32 -10.61 -18.54 -9.07
C HIS A 32 -11.21 -17.26 -9.62
N PHE A 33 -10.40 -16.45 -10.32
CA PHE A 33 -10.84 -15.22 -10.98
C PHE A 33 -11.54 -15.55 -12.30
N VAL A 34 -12.83 -15.27 -12.38
CA VAL A 34 -13.64 -15.46 -13.59
C VAL A 34 -13.56 -14.21 -14.47
N LYS A 35 -13.70 -13.02 -13.85
CA LYS A 35 -13.58 -11.74 -14.53
C LYS A 35 -12.88 -10.74 -13.63
N TYR A 36 -11.79 -10.17 -14.13
CA TYR A 36 -11.06 -9.08 -13.47
C TYR A 36 -10.53 -8.11 -14.52
N GLU A 37 -10.83 -6.84 -14.33
CA GLU A 37 -10.30 -5.72 -15.12
C GLU A 37 -9.77 -4.68 -14.13
N GLU A 38 -8.56 -4.19 -14.34
CA GLU A 38 -7.87 -3.35 -13.35
C GLU A 38 -8.57 -2.01 -13.13
N ASP A 39 -9.17 -1.42 -14.15
CA ASP A 39 -9.90 -0.16 -14.08
C ASP A 39 -11.37 -0.32 -13.68
N SER A 40 -11.91 -1.56 -13.61
CA SER A 40 -13.28 -1.84 -13.18
C SER A 40 -13.37 -2.01 -11.65
N PRO A 41 -14.42 -1.50 -10.99
CA PRO A 41 -14.68 -1.77 -9.59
C PRO A 41 -15.31 -3.15 -9.33
N TYR A 42 -15.53 -3.94 -10.35
CA TYR A 42 -16.26 -5.21 -10.30
C TYR A 42 -15.36 -6.37 -10.68
N CYS A 43 -15.28 -7.34 -9.78
CA CYS A 43 -14.53 -8.59 -10.00
C CYS A 43 -15.45 -9.77 -9.74
N ILE A 44 -15.46 -10.76 -10.64
CA ILE A 44 -16.21 -12.01 -10.46
C ILE A 44 -15.21 -13.11 -10.10
N VAL A 45 -15.51 -13.81 -9.02
CA VAL A 45 -14.71 -14.93 -8.53
C VAL A 45 -15.58 -16.17 -8.28
N ASP A 46 -15.00 -17.34 -8.50
CA ASP A 46 -15.55 -18.61 -8.04
C ASP A 46 -15.02 -18.91 -6.64
N LEU A 47 -15.91 -19.22 -5.70
CA LEU A 47 -15.62 -19.66 -4.35
C LEU A 47 -16.49 -20.86 -3.98
N PRO A 48 -16.04 -21.78 -3.11
CA PRO A 48 -16.77 -23.03 -2.86
C PRO A 48 -18.08 -22.83 -2.09
N SER A 49 -18.21 -21.76 -1.28
CA SER A 49 -19.41 -21.53 -0.46
C SER A 49 -19.49 -20.10 0.04
N GLU A 50 -20.66 -19.69 0.57
CA GLU A 50 -20.86 -18.42 1.24
C GLU A 50 -19.91 -18.25 2.43
N ALA A 51 -19.66 -19.30 3.22
CA ALA A 51 -18.72 -19.27 4.32
C ALA A 51 -17.28 -18.98 3.86
N ALA A 52 -16.88 -19.54 2.72
CA ALA A 52 -15.61 -19.24 2.07
C ALA A 52 -15.54 -17.79 1.58
N ALA A 53 -16.61 -17.28 0.97
CA ALA A 53 -16.72 -15.90 0.52
C ALA A 53 -16.57 -14.90 1.70
N ARG A 54 -17.23 -15.15 2.82
CA ARG A 54 -17.11 -14.35 4.05
C ARG A 54 -15.67 -14.34 4.58
N LYS A 55 -15.01 -15.51 4.61
CA LYS A 55 -13.62 -15.61 5.08
C LYS A 55 -12.65 -14.87 4.15
N ALA A 56 -12.80 -15.04 2.84
CA ALA A 56 -11.91 -14.44 1.84
C ALA A 56 -11.90 -12.90 1.90
N ILE A 57 -13.04 -12.28 2.29
CA ILE A 57 -13.14 -10.82 2.28
C ILE A 57 -13.01 -10.17 3.65
N ALA A 58 -13.11 -10.94 4.74
CA ALA A 58 -13.28 -10.42 6.09
C ALA A 58 -12.26 -9.35 6.49
N ARG A 59 -11.00 -9.48 6.06
CA ARG A 59 -9.92 -8.53 6.37
C ARG A 59 -9.42 -7.73 5.15
N SER A 60 -10.17 -7.76 4.04
CA SER A 60 -9.76 -7.00 2.84
C SER A 60 -9.82 -5.49 3.06
N ILE A 61 -8.81 -4.83 2.52
CA ILE A 61 -8.67 -3.37 2.51
C ILE A 61 -9.16 -2.79 1.17
N LEU A 62 -9.06 -3.54 0.08
CA LEU A 62 -9.43 -3.06 -1.25
C LEU A 62 -10.78 -3.58 -1.75
N ALA A 63 -11.38 -4.58 -1.11
CA ALA A 63 -12.78 -4.89 -1.35
C ALA A 63 -13.68 -4.06 -0.41
N GLN A 64 -14.84 -3.65 -0.90
CA GLN A 64 -15.88 -3.02 -0.10
C GLN A 64 -16.87 -4.04 0.44
N GLY A 65 -17.26 -5.01 -0.40
CA GLY A 65 -18.19 -6.06 -0.06
C GLY A 65 -18.19 -7.17 -1.09
N ILE A 66 -18.80 -8.30 -0.74
CA ILE A 66 -18.96 -9.46 -1.61
C ILE A 66 -20.44 -9.87 -1.69
N TYR A 67 -20.85 -10.26 -2.89
CA TYR A 67 -22.24 -10.55 -3.23
C TYR A 67 -22.29 -11.87 -3.97
N GLU A 68 -23.21 -12.74 -3.62
CA GLU A 68 -23.52 -13.92 -4.46
C GLU A 68 -24.11 -13.41 -5.77
N LEU A 69 -23.49 -13.77 -6.89
CA LEU A 69 -23.91 -13.28 -8.22
C LEU A 69 -25.18 -14.00 -8.65
N TRP A 70 -26.27 -13.25 -8.79
CA TRP A 70 -27.57 -13.77 -9.19
C TRP A 70 -27.88 -13.56 -10.66
N GLY A 71 -27.25 -12.58 -11.29
CA GLY A 71 -27.38 -12.34 -12.72
C GLY A 71 -26.47 -11.21 -13.20
N GLN A 72 -26.28 -11.16 -14.52
CA GLN A 72 -25.50 -10.10 -15.18
C GLN A 72 -25.94 -9.96 -16.63
N GLY A 73 -25.76 -8.79 -17.20
CA GLY A 73 -26.09 -8.52 -18.60
C GLY A 73 -25.65 -7.14 -19.08
N SER A 74 -25.61 -6.93 -20.38
CA SER A 74 -25.36 -5.61 -20.99
C SER A 74 -26.61 -4.73 -21.04
N THR A 75 -27.78 -5.31 -20.83
CA THR A 75 -29.07 -4.63 -20.74
C THR A 75 -29.88 -5.20 -19.58
N TYR A 76 -30.93 -4.51 -19.14
CA TYR A 76 -31.82 -5.02 -18.10
C TYR A 76 -32.57 -6.31 -18.54
N ASP A 77 -32.96 -6.39 -19.81
CA ASP A 77 -33.59 -7.63 -20.34
C ASP A 77 -32.64 -8.83 -20.21
N ALA A 78 -31.38 -8.67 -20.67
CA ALA A 78 -30.37 -9.72 -20.54
C ALA A 78 -30.05 -10.05 -19.07
N LEU A 79 -30.04 -9.04 -18.17
CA LEU A 79 -29.90 -9.25 -16.75
C LEU A 79 -31.05 -10.10 -16.20
N HIS A 80 -32.30 -9.73 -16.49
CA HIS A 80 -33.49 -10.46 -16.02
C HIS A 80 -33.53 -11.90 -16.53
N ASP A 81 -33.15 -12.13 -17.78
CA ASP A 81 -33.05 -13.48 -18.34
C ASP A 81 -31.97 -14.28 -17.62
N SER A 82 -30.82 -13.68 -17.35
CA SER A 82 -29.74 -14.30 -16.56
C SER A 82 -30.23 -14.66 -15.14
N VAL A 83 -30.91 -13.74 -14.45
CA VAL A 83 -31.48 -13.97 -13.11
C VAL A 83 -32.48 -15.11 -13.11
N ARG A 84 -33.40 -15.13 -14.06
CA ARG A 84 -34.40 -16.22 -14.17
C ARG A 84 -33.76 -17.56 -14.42
N SER A 85 -32.78 -17.62 -15.33
CA SER A 85 -32.13 -18.88 -15.68
C SER A 85 -31.29 -19.46 -14.56
N LEU A 86 -30.59 -18.60 -13.79
CA LEU A 86 -29.62 -19.02 -12.76
C LEU A 86 -30.27 -19.26 -11.39
N THR A 87 -31.30 -18.47 -11.00
CA THR A 87 -31.69 -18.36 -9.61
C THR A 87 -33.14 -18.68 -9.28
N THR A 88 -33.96 -19.03 -10.26
CA THR A 88 -35.39 -19.33 -10.01
C THR A 88 -35.61 -20.37 -8.91
N SER A 89 -34.75 -21.37 -8.81
CA SER A 89 -34.82 -22.42 -7.77
C SER A 89 -34.43 -21.90 -6.36
N TRP A 90 -33.83 -20.72 -6.27
CA TRP A 90 -33.39 -20.15 -5.00
C TRP A 90 -34.44 -19.23 -4.36
N TRP A 91 -35.38 -18.66 -5.14
CA TRP A 91 -36.36 -17.68 -4.67
C TRP A 91 -37.27 -18.17 -3.55
N PRO A 92 -37.74 -19.46 -3.56
CA PRO A 92 -38.66 -19.95 -2.52
C PRO A 92 -38.16 -19.75 -1.08
N GLN A 93 -36.86 -19.83 -0.86
CA GLN A 93 -36.28 -19.64 0.49
C GLN A 93 -36.34 -18.20 0.99
N TYR A 94 -36.57 -17.22 0.10
CA TYR A 94 -36.59 -15.79 0.43
C TYR A 94 -38.00 -15.16 0.33
N ILE A 95 -39.04 -15.91 -0.06
CA ILE A 95 -40.37 -15.36 -0.33
C ILE A 95 -40.93 -14.59 0.86
N THR A 96 -40.76 -15.04 2.09
CA THR A 96 -41.28 -14.43 3.31
C THR A 96 -40.25 -13.57 4.07
N ALA A 97 -39.02 -13.55 3.63
CA ALA A 97 -37.93 -12.80 4.25
C ALA A 97 -38.13 -11.29 4.01
N SER A 98 -37.83 -10.47 5.03
CA SER A 98 -37.75 -9.04 4.80
C SER A 98 -36.58 -8.72 3.90
N PHE A 99 -36.78 -7.78 2.97
CA PHE A 99 -35.79 -7.53 1.93
C PHE A 99 -35.51 -6.05 1.71
N ARG A 100 -34.37 -5.77 1.08
CA ARG A 100 -34.00 -4.45 0.58
C ARG A 100 -33.34 -4.59 -0.78
N PHE A 101 -33.73 -3.71 -1.72
CA PHE A 101 -33.01 -3.47 -2.95
C PHE A 101 -32.25 -2.15 -2.87
N THR A 102 -31.06 -2.10 -3.43
CA THR A 102 -30.27 -0.88 -3.61
C THR A 102 -29.64 -0.89 -4.99
N ILE A 103 -29.50 0.30 -5.59
CA ILE A 103 -28.88 0.48 -6.90
C ILE A 103 -27.63 1.32 -6.69
N GLU A 104 -26.51 0.88 -7.25
CA GLU A 104 -25.22 1.56 -7.20
C GLU A 104 -24.65 1.70 -8.60
N GLY A 105 -24.46 2.93 -9.06
CA GLY A 105 -23.82 3.23 -10.34
C GLY A 105 -22.34 3.59 -10.16
N TYR A 106 -21.48 3.00 -10.98
CA TYR A 106 -20.11 3.43 -11.14
C TYR A 106 -20.00 4.33 -12.37
N ARG A 107 -19.51 5.55 -12.20
CA ARG A 107 -19.45 6.62 -13.21
C ARG A 107 -20.82 7.07 -13.73
N GLY A 108 -21.90 6.67 -13.07
CA GLY A 108 -23.28 7.07 -13.38
C GLY A 108 -24.17 7.01 -12.16
N SER A 109 -25.37 7.54 -12.26
CA SER A 109 -26.36 7.52 -11.20
C SER A 109 -27.78 7.52 -11.78
N ARG A 110 -28.76 7.08 -10.98
CA ARG A 110 -30.17 7.06 -11.28
C ARG A 110 -30.92 8.01 -10.36
N SER A 111 -31.98 8.67 -10.88
CA SER A 111 -32.95 9.36 -10.06
C SER A 111 -33.73 8.39 -9.16
N ASN A 112 -34.40 8.88 -8.15
CA ASN A 112 -35.19 8.04 -7.25
C ASN A 112 -36.34 7.31 -7.99
N ASP A 113 -36.95 7.92 -9.00
CA ASP A 113 -38.00 7.32 -9.77
C ASP A 113 -37.47 6.20 -10.68
N GLU A 114 -36.35 6.44 -11.39
CA GLU A 114 -35.68 5.38 -12.15
C GLU A 114 -35.23 4.20 -11.26
N GLN A 115 -34.78 4.46 -10.03
CA GLN A 115 -34.45 3.41 -9.08
C GLN A 115 -35.66 2.57 -8.69
N ARG A 116 -36.85 3.20 -8.51
CA ARG A 116 -38.09 2.49 -8.26
C ARG A 116 -38.50 1.62 -9.44
N ASP A 117 -38.48 2.17 -10.64
CA ASP A 117 -38.78 1.41 -11.88
C ASP A 117 -37.91 0.18 -12.02
N ILE A 118 -36.60 0.32 -11.73
CA ILE A 118 -35.68 -0.80 -11.73
C ILE A 118 -36.02 -1.82 -10.66
N ILE A 119 -36.35 -1.40 -9.43
CA ILE A 119 -36.76 -2.33 -8.36
C ILE A 119 -38.04 -3.06 -8.73
N ASP A 120 -39.04 -2.35 -9.27
CA ASP A 120 -40.33 -2.91 -9.68
C ASP A 120 -40.17 -3.93 -10.83
N SER A 121 -39.15 -3.77 -11.69
CA SER A 121 -38.82 -4.73 -12.74
C SER A 121 -38.45 -6.13 -12.22
N PHE A 122 -38.04 -6.26 -10.94
CA PHE A 122 -37.79 -7.53 -10.27
C PHE A 122 -39.04 -8.17 -9.61
N SER A 123 -40.22 -7.61 -9.78
CA SER A 123 -41.48 -8.11 -9.19
C SER A 123 -41.80 -9.58 -9.51
N TYR A 124 -41.27 -10.13 -10.60
CA TYR A 124 -41.39 -11.53 -10.95
C TYR A 124 -40.79 -12.51 -9.94
N MET A 125 -39.86 -12.07 -9.05
CA MET A 125 -39.33 -12.87 -7.95
C MET A 125 -40.41 -13.17 -6.87
N ALA A 126 -41.52 -12.46 -6.90
CA ALA A 126 -42.68 -12.66 -6.05
C ALA A 126 -42.41 -12.66 -4.54
N PHE A 127 -41.45 -11.84 -4.07
CA PHE A 127 -41.19 -11.68 -2.65
C PHE A 127 -42.40 -11.07 -1.93
N LYS A 128 -42.84 -11.71 -0.83
CA LYS A 128 -43.99 -11.34 -0.02
C LYS A 128 -43.61 -10.74 1.33
N GLY A 129 -42.33 -10.84 1.70
CA GLY A 129 -41.80 -10.28 2.94
C GLY A 129 -41.87 -8.73 2.93
N PRO A 130 -41.81 -8.07 4.08
CA PRO A 130 -41.86 -6.61 4.15
C PRO A 130 -40.54 -6.00 3.67
N PRO A 131 -40.56 -4.89 2.89
CA PRO A 131 -39.39 -4.11 2.62
C PRO A 131 -38.83 -3.48 3.91
N ARG A 132 -37.56 -3.64 4.21
CA ARG A 132 -36.87 -3.07 5.38
C ARG A 132 -35.60 -2.35 4.97
N MET A 133 -35.52 -1.05 5.27
CA MET A 133 -34.34 -0.23 4.95
C MET A 133 -33.15 -0.51 5.90
N ARG A 134 -33.43 -0.93 7.13
CA ARG A 134 -32.39 -1.27 8.14
C ARG A 134 -32.54 -2.73 8.55
N ASN A 135 -31.40 -3.44 8.58
CA ASN A 135 -31.32 -4.85 8.98
C ASN A 135 -32.38 -5.75 8.32
N PRO A 136 -32.48 -5.76 6.96
CA PRO A 136 -33.31 -6.73 6.27
C PRO A 136 -32.73 -8.14 6.45
N ASP A 137 -33.58 -9.18 6.37
CA ASP A 137 -33.12 -10.58 6.37
C ASP A 137 -32.28 -10.88 5.12
N VAL A 138 -32.62 -10.24 3.99
CA VAL A 138 -31.86 -10.35 2.74
C VAL A 138 -31.72 -8.98 2.06
N ALA A 139 -30.53 -8.67 1.59
CA ALA A 139 -30.26 -7.44 0.85
C ALA A 139 -29.79 -7.79 -0.57
N PHE A 140 -30.42 -7.15 -1.55
CA PHE A 140 -30.03 -7.25 -2.95
C PHE A 140 -29.46 -5.94 -3.44
N ARG A 141 -28.48 -6.03 -4.36
CA ARG A 141 -27.90 -4.85 -4.99
C ARG A 141 -27.78 -5.03 -6.49
N VAL A 142 -28.22 -4.02 -7.21
CA VAL A 142 -27.95 -3.84 -8.63
C VAL A 142 -26.74 -2.93 -8.75
N PHE A 143 -25.76 -3.34 -9.52
CA PHE A 143 -24.57 -2.54 -9.85
C PHE A 143 -24.59 -2.22 -11.33
N GLU A 144 -24.50 -0.94 -11.64
CA GLU A 144 -24.44 -0.44 -13.00
C GLU A 144 -23.03 0.09 -13.29
N ASP A 145 -22.39 -0.43 -14.32
CA ASP A 145 -21.08 0.01 -14.80
C ASP A 145 -21.26 0.90 -16.03
N TYR A 146 -20.87 2.16 -15.94
CA TYR A 146 -20.98 3.15 -17.01
C TYR A 146 -19.62 3.51 -17.58
N ASP A 147 -19.56 3.71 -18.88
CA ASP A 147 -18.45 4.43 -19.49
C ASP A 147 -18.54 5.93 -19.19
N LEU A 148 -17.40 6.62 -19.28
CA LEU A 148 -17.34 8.06 -19.01
C LEU A 148 -18.29 8.82 -19.96
N ASN A 149 -19.13 9.69 -19.39
CA ASN A 149 -20.09 10.55 -20.13
C ASN A 149 -21.16 9.80 -20.93
N VAL A 150 -21.42 8.53 -20.61
CA VAL A 150 -22.48 7.74 -21.23
C VAL A 150 -23.65 7.60 -20.26
N LYS A 151 -24.90 7.82 -20.74
CA LYS A 151 -26.10 7.75 -19.90
C LYS A 151 -26.62 6.35 -19.66
N LYS A 152 -26.21 5.37 -20.47
CA LYS A 152 -26.64 3.97 -20.33
C LYS A 152 -25.47 3.16 -19.75
N PRO A 153 -25.75 2.24 -18.80
CA PRO A 153 -24.70 1.36 -18.30
C PRO A 153 -24.24 0.43 -19.45
N LYS A 154 -22.93 0.18 -19.50
CA LYS A 154 -22.33 -0.79 -20.42
C LYS A 154 -22.55 -2.21 -19.94
N TYR A 155 -22.67 -2.37 -18.61
CA TYR A 155 -22.86 -3.68 -17.99
C TYR A 155 -23.57 -3.55 -16.64
N ILE A 156 -24.34 -4.56 -16.28
CA ILE A 156 -25.17 -4.56 -15.08
C ILE A 156 -24.98 -5.89 -14.36
N TYR A 157 -24.83 -5.83 -13.04
CA TYR A 157 -24.76 -7.00 -12.19
C TYR A 157 -25.84 -6.95 -11.13
N PHE A 158 -26.37 -8.10 -10.75
CA PHE A 158 -27.32 -8.26 -9.67
C PHE A 158 -26.85 -9.33 -8.71
N GLY A 159 -26.81 -9.00 -7.42
CA GLY A 159 -26.30 -9.92 -6.40
C GLY A 159 -26.97 -9.78 -5.04
N ARG A 160 -26.99 -10.90 -4.33
CA ARG A 160 -27.37 -10.98 -2.92
C ARG A 160 -26.16 -10.67 -2.07
N PHE A 161 -26.33 -9.71 -1.15
CA PHE A 161 -25.27 -9.33 -0.22
C PHE A 161 -24.86 -10.48 0.69
N ILE A 162 -23.57 -10.70 0.82
CA ILE A 162 -22.98 -11.71 1.70
C ILE A 162 -22.29 -11.06 2.90
N ALA A 163 -21.33 -10.17 2.64
CA ALA A 163 -20.56 -9.51 3.70
C ALA A 163 -19.91 -8.22 3.21
N ASP A 164 -19.70 -7.31 4.14
CA ASP A 164 -18.74 -6.21 3.99
C ASP A 164 -17.34 -6.67 4.40
N SER A 165 -16.32 -5.97 3.91
CA SER A 165 -14.94 -6.11 4.38
C SER A 165 -14.68 -5.26 5.63
N CYS A 166 -13.48 -5.39 6.21
CA CYS A 166 -13.06 -4.51 7.31
C CYS A 166 -12.60 -3.12 6.86
N ARG A 167 -12.60 -2.82 5.54
CA ARG A 167 -12.04 -1.58 4.97
C ARG A 167 -12.42 -0.31 5.72
N ASN A 168 -13.72 -0.09 5.91
CA ASN A 168 -14.22 1.17 6.48
C ASN A 168 -13.80 1.34 7.93
N GLU A 169 -13.84 0.27 8.72
CA GLU A 169 -13.42 0.26 10.12
C GLU A 169 -11.91 0.44 10.23
N ALA A 170 -11.13 -0.33 9.47
CA ALA A 170 -9.69 -0.28 9.47
C ALA A 170 -9.15 1.10 9.07
N LYS A 171 -9.68 1.70 7.99
CA LYS A 171 -9.34 3.08 7.60
C LYS A 171 -9.64 4.09 8.69
N LYS A 172 -10.77 3.98 9.36
CA LYS A 172 -11.17 4.88 10.44
C LYS A 172 -10.28 4.72 11.68
N THR A 173 -9.93 3.49 12.02
CA THR A 173 -9.13 3.16 13.22
C THR A 173 -7.68 3.58 13.04
N PHE A 174 -7.05 3.20 11.91
CA PHE A 174 -5.61 3.39 11.68
C PHE A 174 -5.25 4.69 10.94
N ASP A 175 -6.21 5.59 10.71
CA ASP A 175 -5.95 6.90 10.10
C ASP A 175 -4.78 7.60 10.79
N LEU A 176 -3.71 7.88 10.04
CA LEU A 176 -2.51 8.55 10.53
C LEU A 176 -2.83 9.89 11.20
N LYS A 177 -3.94 10.54 10.82
CA LYS A 177 -4.42 11.76 11.50
C LYS A 177 -4.79 11.54 12.96
N LYS A 178 -5.05 10.32 13.37
CA LYS A 178 -5.41 9.94 14.75
C LYS A 178 -4.25 9.31 15.53
N ARG A 179 -3.23 8.81 14.83
CA ARG A 179 -2.09 8.17 15.47
C ARG A 179 -1.31 9.19 16.31
N HIS A 180 -0.97 8.81 17.54
CA HIS A 180 -0.36 9.72 18.51
C HIS A 180 1.08 10.07 18.12
N TYR A 181 1.86 9.13 17.65
CA TYR A 181 3.24 9.30 17.27
C TYR A 181 3.48 8.93 15.82
N ILE A 182 3.89 9.90 15.00
CA ILE A 182 4.16 9.74 13.57
C ILE A 182 5.45 10.46 13.17
N SER A 183 6.00 10.08 12.02
CA SER A 183 7.07 10.84 11.33
C SER A 183 6.58 11.35 9.97
N THR A 184 7.34 12.23 9.35
CA THR A 184 7.06 12.73 8.00
C THR A 184 7.16 11.66 6.92
N THR A 185 7.81 10.55 7.23
CA THR A 185 7.98 9.38 6.35
C THR A 185 7.07 8.22 6.71
N SER A 186 6.14 8.40 7.66
CA SER A 186 5.18 7.33 8.01
C SER A 186 4.34 6.93 6.80
N MET A 187 4.34 5.63 6.50
CA MET A 187 3.54 5.03 5.43
C MET A 187 2.05 5.19 5.73
N ASP A 188 1.25 5.44 4.70
CA ASP A 188 -0.21 5.46 4.80
C ASP A 188 -0.76 4.17 5.42
N ALA A 189 -1.78 4.29 6.26
CA ALA A 189 -2.34 3.16 6.99
C ALA A 189 -2.96 2.10 6.07
N GLU A 190 -3.60 2.51 4.98
CA GLU A 190 -4.19 1.60 3.99
C GLU A 190 -3.08 0.73 3.35
N LEU A 191 -1.95 1.34 3.01
CA LEU A 191 -0.81 0.62 2.43
C LEU A 191 -0.09 -0.29 3.43
N THR A 192 0.01 0.09 4.70
CA THR A 192 0.60 -0.79 5.72
C THR A 192 -0.26 -2.03 5.97
N LEU A 193 -1.58 -1.88 5.99
CA LEU A 193 -2.52 -3.00 6.12
C LEU A 193 -2.51 -3.90 4.88
N LEU A 194 -2.45 -3.33 3.67
CA LEU A 194 -2.28 -4.07 2.42
C LEU A 194 -0.98 -4.88 2.41
N THR A 195 0.12 -4.25 2.82
CA THR A 195 1.42 -4.95 2.92
C THR A 195 1.32 -6.16 3.86
N ALA A 196 0.66 -6.01 5.01
CA ALA A 196 0.45 -7.10 5.96
C ALA A 196 -0.41 -8.23 5.36
N ASN A 197 -1.47 -7.91 4.59
CA ASN A 197 -2.28 -8.90 3.89
C ASN A 197 -1.45 -9.68 2.86
N ILE A 198 -0.70 -8.98 2.02
CA ILE A 198 0.10 -9.57 0.94
C ILE A 198 1.29 -10.36 1.50
N ALA A 199 1.84 -9.95 2.64
CA ALA A 199 2.89 -10.68 3.38
C ALA A 199 2.37 -11.94 4.09
N HIS A 200 1.08 -12.26 3.99
CA HIS A 200 0.45 -13.39 4.68
C HIS A 200 0.57 -13.34 6.21
N VAL A 201 0.44 -12.14 6.78
CA VAL A 201 0.37 -12.00 8.23
C VAL A 201 -0.82 -12.79 8.78
N ALA A 202 -0.59 -13.57 9.83
CA ALA A 202 -1.63 -14.39 10.45
C ALA A 202 -1.38 -14.53 11.98
N PRO A 203 -2.40 -14.88 12.77
CA PRO A 203 -2.24 -15.09 14.20
C PRO A 203 -1.15 -16.12 14.53
N GLY A 204 -0.33 -15.78 15.54
CA GLY A 204 0.76 -16.64 16.03
C GLY A 204 2.03 -16.62 15.19
N LYS A 205 2.06 -15.92 14.06
CA LYS A 205 3.25 -15.75 13.22
C LYS A 205 4.16 -14.64 13.74
N LEU A 206 5.47 -14.80 13.54
CA LEU A 206 6.49 -13.85 13.95
C LEU A 206 6.96 -12.99 12.78
N PHE A 207 6.75 -11.67 12.89
CA PHE A 207 7.09 -10.69 11.87
C PHE A 207 8.12 -9.67 12.36
N TYR A 208 9.01 -9.29 11.47
CA TYR A 208 10.09 -8.34 11.72
C TYR A 208 10.09 -7.18 10.72
N ASP A 209 10.34 -5.97 11.23
CA ASP A 209 10.59 -4.77 10.41
C ASP A 209 11.98 -4.21 10.74
N PRO A 210 12.97 -4.33 9.83
CA PRO A 210 14.33 -3.80 10.03
C PRO A 210 14.45 -2.28 9.89
N PHE A 211 13.41 -1.59 9.44
CA PHE A 211 13.37 -0.13 9.23
C PHE A 211 12.10 0.47 9.81
N MET A 212 11.77 0.08 11.05
CA MET A 212 10.42 0.23 11.60
C MET A 212 9.95 1.68 11.81
N GLY A 213 10.85 2.64 11.88
CA GLY A 213 10.51 4.04 12.10
C GLY A 213 9.59 4.22 13.32
N THR A 214 8.38 4.75 13.10
CA THR A 214 7.35 4.93 14.13
C THR A 214 6.41 3.72 14.32
N GLY A 215 6.74 2.57 13.73
CA GLY A 215 6.04 1.30 13.92
C GLY A 215 4.84 1.07 13.00
N GLY A 216 4.79 1.70 11.83
CA GLY A 216 3.63 1.60 10.92
C GLY A 216 3.29 0.17 10.50
N PHE A 217 4.27 -0.56 9.96
CA PHE A 217 4.08 -1.96 9.53
C PHE A 217 3.91 -2.93 10.71
N PRO A 218 4.72 -2.85 11.79
CA PRO A 218 4.50 -3.69 12.96
C PRO A 218 3.09 -3.56 13.54
N ILE A 219 2.51 -2.34 13.61
CA ILE A 219 1.12 -2.13 14.06
C ILE A 219 0.14 -2.84 13.13
N ALA A 220 0.31 -2.74 11.80
CA ALA A 220 -0.57 -3.43 10.85
C ALA A 220 -0.47 -4.95 10.97
N CYS A 221 0.73 -5.49 11.17
CA CYS A 221 0.93 -6.92 11.41
C CYS A 221 0.31 -7.39 12.73
N ALA A 222 0.50 -6.63 13.81
CA ALA A 222 -0.08 -6.91 15.12
C ALA A 222 -1.62 -6.88 15.08
N HIS A 223 -2.21 -5.94 14.34
CA HIS A 223 -3.66 -5.88 14.13
C HIS A 223 -4.22 -7.19 13.53
N PHE A 224 -3.48 -7.83 12.66
CA PHE A 224 -3.86 -9.13 12.09
C PHE A 224 -3.37 -10.34 12.89
N GLY A 225 -2.94 -10.11 14.13
CA GLY A 225 -2.67 -11.16 15.11
C GLY A 225 -1.25 -11.72 15.12
N ALA A 226 -0.32 -11.13 14.35
CA ALA A 226 1.08 -11.54 14.41
C ALA A 226 1.76 -11.01 15.67
N VAL A 227 2.77 -11.73 16.14
CA VAL A 227 3.76 -11.24 17.09
C VAL A 227 4.81 -10.46 16.33
N VAL A 228 5.15 -9.25 16.77
CA VAL A 228 5.97 -8.33 16.01
C VAL A 228 7.11 -7.72 16.81
N PHE A 229 8.21 -7.46 16.14
CA PHE A 229 9.32 -6.67 16.65
C PHE A 229 10.01 -5.94 15.51
N GLY A 230 10.90 -5.00 15.84
CA GLY A 230 11.59 -4.27 14.80
C GLY A 230 12.89 -3.64 15.24
N SER A 231 13.60 -3.07 14.28
CA SER A 231 14.77 -2.23 14.53
C SER A 231 14.77 -0.98 13.67
N ASP A 232 15.58 -0.02 14.05
CA ASP A 232 15.88 1.16 13.27
C ASP A 232 17.30 1.64 13.58
N ILE A 233 17.99 2.19 12.59
CA ILE A 233 19.32 2.78 12.80
C ILE A 233 19.24 4.08 13.62
N ASP A 234 18.07 4.75 13.60
CA ASP A 234 17.80 5.95 14.41
C ASP A 234 17.02 5.62 15.67
N GLY A 235 17.74 5.31 16.74
CA GLY A 235 17.14 5.04 18.05
C GLY A 235 16.31 6.17 18.64
N ARG A 236 16.41 7.40 18.10
CA ARG A 236 15.57 8.53 18.51
C ARG A 236 14.13 8.29 18.09
N THR A 237 13.92 7.72 16.88
CA THR A 237 12.58 7.37 16.37
C THR A 237 11.90 6.36 17.28
N ILE A 238 12.60 5.30 17.68
CA ILE A 238 12.05 4.29 18.58
C ILE A 238 11.64 4.90 19.94
N ARG A 239 12.46 5.82 20.46
CA ARG A 239 12.27 6.44 21.79
C ARG A 239 11.35 7.68 21.81
N GLY A 240 10.72 8.03 20.71
CA GLY A 240 9.83 9.18 20.63
C GLY A 240 10.52 10.52 20.43
N LEU A 241 11.79 10.54 20.04
CA LEU A 241 12.59 11.77 19.83
C LEU A 241 12.79 12.12 18.36
N GLY A 242 12.42 11.23 17.44
CA GLY A 242 12.61 11.37 15.98
C GLY A 242 11.33 11.65 15.20
N GLY A 243 10.18 11.71 15.84
CA GLY A 243 8.88 11.98 15.22
C GLY A 243 8.23 13.25 15.75
N SER A 244 7.00 13.51 15.29
CA SER A 244 6.18 14.61 15.77
C SER A 244 5.06 14.07 16.66
N ALA A 245 5.01 14.57 17.91
CA ALA A 245 3.79 14.48 18.70
C ALA A 245 2.80 15.54 18.21
N ARG A 246 1.51 15.24 18.22
CA ARG A 246 0.50 16.21 17.82
C ARG A 246 0.33 17.31 18.86
N ARG A 247 0.12 18.56 18.39
CA ARG A 247 -0.17 19.71 19.27
C ARG A 247 -1.38 19.37 20.17
N GLY A 248 -1.20 19.60 21.47
CA GLY A 248 -2.28 19.50 22.48
C GLY A 248 -2.42 18.12 23.15
N GLN A 249 -1.59 17.15 22.85
CA GLN A 249 -1.59 15.88 23.56
C GLN A 249 -0.57 15.91 24.71
N THR A 250 -0.97 15.43 25.89
CA THR A 250 -0.12 15.26 27.07
C THR A 250 0.27 13.79 27.20
N GLY A 251 1.55 13.45 27.23
CA GLY A 251 2.03 12.08 27.38
C GLY A 251 3.35 11.81 26.68
N LYS A 252 3.89 10.61 26.90
CA LYS A 252 5.08 10.14 26.20
C LYS A 252 4.67 9.50 24.86
N TYR A 253 5.10 10.09 23.78
CA TYR A 253 4.79 9.64 22.43
C TYR A 253 5.99 8.90 21.85
N ASP A 254 5.91 7.59 21.82
CA ASP A 254 6.91 6.68 21.26
C ASP A 254 6.20 5.50 20.54
N VAL A 255 6.98 4.55 20.06
CA VAL A 255 6.44 3.37 19.40
C VAL A 255 5.56 2.55 20.34
N VAL A 256 5.95 2.37 21.61
CA VAL A 256 5.14 1.65 22.62
C VAL A 256 3.79 2.35 22.82
N GLY A 257 3.79 3.70 22.89
CA GLY A 257 2.56 4.48 22.97
C GLY A 257 1.61 4.29 21.79
N ASN A 258 2.14 4.06 20.58
CA ASN A 258 1.32 3.72 19.42
C ASN A 258 0.67 2.33 19.57
N PHE A 259 1.41 1.31 20.05
CA PHE A 259 0.82 -0.01 20.31
C PHE A 259 -0.26 0.06 21.40
N LYS A 260 -0.05 0.83 22.47
CA LYS A 260 -1.06 1.09 23.51
C LYS A 260 -2.32 1.76 22.96
N GLN A 261 -2.17 2.71 22.06
CA GLN A 261 -3.30 3.39 21.44
C GLN A 261 -4.28 2.43 20.74
N TYR A 262 -3.78 1.31 20.23
CA TYR A 262 -4.55 0.32 19.47
C TYR A 262 -4.80 -0.99 20.22
N ASP A 263 -4.48 -1.05 21.51
CA ASP A 263 -4.60 -2.26 22.35
C ASP A 263 -3.82 -3.47 21.79
N LEU A 264 -2.61 -3.22 21.27
CA LEU A 264 -1.76 -4.21 20.59
C LEU A 264 -0.46 -4.53 21.34
N GLU A 265 -0.28 -4.09 22.59
CA GLU A 265 0.97 -4.28 23.35
C GLU A 265 1.35 -5.75 23.53
N SER A 266 0.37 -6.63 23.69
CA SER A 266 0.60 -8.08 23.88
C SER A 266 1.23 -8.75 22.65
N SER A 267 1.11 -8.11 21.47
CA SER A 267 1.71 -8.59 20.22
C SER A 267 3.08 -7.99 19.94
N TYR A 268 3.54 -7.03 20.73
CA TYR A 268 4.77 -6.29 20.49
C TYR A 268 5.90 -6.76 21.43
N LEU A 269 6.92 -7.42 20.86
CA LEU A 269 8.09 -7.90 21.61
C LEU A 269 9.12 -6.81 21.92
N GLY A 270 9.03 -5.67 21.25
CA GLY A 270 9.96 -4.57 21.44
C GLY A 270 10.71 -4.14 20.18
N ALA A 271 11.61 -3.17 20.35
CA ALA A 271 12.49 -2.68 19.30
C ALA A 271 13.90 -2.41 19.83
N PHE A 272 14.87 -2.49 18.93
CA PHE A 272 16.27 -2.21 19.25
C PHE A 272 16.93 -1.35 18.17
N VAL A 273 18.04 -0.70 18.55
CA VAL A 273 18.80 0.15 17.61
C VAL A 273 19.81 -0.72 16.88
N SER A 274 19.65 -0.81 15.57
CA SER A 274 20.57 -1.57 14.71
C SER A 274 20.42 -1.12 13.26
N ASP A 275 21.45 -1.31 12.46
CA ASP A 275 21.29 -1.40 11.02
C ASP A 275 21.34 -2.88 10.57
N LEU A 276 20.78 -3.15 9.39
CA LEU A 276 20.66 -4.53 8.90
C LEU A 276 22.02 -5.21 8.68
N THR A 277 23.07 -4.45 8.34
CA THR A 277 24.41 -4.98 8.07
C THR A 277 25.17 -5.34 9.37
N ASN A 278 24.68 -4.84 10.52
CA ASN A 278 25.26 -5.06 11.85
C ASN A 278 24.16 -5.48 12.83
N THR A 279 23.32 -6.41 12.43
CA THR A 279 22.19 -6.87 13.24
C THR A 279 22.66 -7.73 14.42
N PRO A 280 22.09 -7.56 15.64
CA PRO A 280 22.32 -8.46 16.77
C PRO A 280 21.49 -9.76 16.67
N LEU A 281 20.62 -9.86 15.67
CA LEU A 281 19.80 -11.05 15.47
C LEU A 281 20.68 -12.21 15.02
N ARG A 282 20.33 -13.39 15.52
CA ARG A 282 21.01 -14.62 15.12
C ARG A 282 20.80 -14.83 13.61
N ILE A 283 21.90 -14.86 12.87
CA ILE A 283 21.93 -15.34 11.50
C ILE A 283 22.31 -16.82 11.55
N PRO A 284 21.40 -17.75 11.27
CA PRO A 284 21.74 -19.17 11.23
C PRO A 284 22.82 -19.39 10.21
N PRO A 285 23.83 -20.24 10.51
CA PRO A 285 24.81 -20.62 9.48
C PRO A 285 24.09 -21.33 8.34
N PRO A 286 24.60 -21.24 7.11
CA PRO A 286 24.08 -22.03 6.00
C PRO A 286 24.09 -23.51 6.43
N SER A 287 22.92 -24.08 6.60
CA SER A 287 22.78 -25.51 6.88
C SER A 287 22.46 -26.23 5.58
N LYS A 288 22.90 -27.47 5.45
CA LYS A 288 22.55 -28.30 4.30
C LYS A 288 21.03 -28.51 4.20
N ASP A 289 20.32 -28.37 5.31
CA ASP A 289 18.89 -28.64 5.39
C ASP A 289 18.01 -27.37 5.25
N HIS A 290 18.58 -26.19 4.99
CA HIS A 290 17.92 -24.87 4.79
C HIS A 290 16.68 -24.59 5.70
N THR A 291 16.50 -25.35 6.78
CA THR A 291 15.31 -25.34 7.65
C THR A 291 15.45 -24.40 8.85
N THR A 292 16.50 -23.61 8.92
CA THR A 292 16.94 -22.90 10.13
C THR A 292 16.34 -21.50 10.32
N GLY A 293 15.44 -21.07 9.46
CA GLY A 293 14.71 -19.79 9.61
C GLY A 293 13.81 -19.81 10.86
N TYR A 294 13.53 -18.63 11.39
CA TYR A 294 12.65 -18.45 12.57
C TYR A 294 11.62 -17.31 12.37
N LEU A 295 11.74 -16.52 11.33
CA LEU A 295 10.76 -15.49 10.98
C LEU A 295 9.73 -16.04 9.99
N ASP A 296 8.45 -15.84 10.28
CA ASP A 296 7.37 -16.13 9.32
C ASP A 296 7.30 -15.05 8.25
N GLY A 297 7.69 -13.81 8.59
CA GLY A 297 7.71 -12.76 7.60
C GLY A 297 8.55 -11.54 7.97
N ILE A 298 8.88 -10.78 6.92
CA ILE A 298 9.56 -9.49 6.98
C ILE A 298 8.71 -8.49 6.21
N VAL A 299 8.46 -7.33 6.80
CA VAL A 299 7.77 -6.22 6.16
C VAL A 299 8.59 -4.96 6.34
N CYS A 300 8.87 -4.20 5.27
CA CYS A 300 9.69 -3.01 5.42
C CYS A 300 9.53 -1.98 4.31
N ASP A 301 9.85 -0.73 4.67
CA ASP A 301 10.04 0.38 3.75
C ASP A 301 11.46 0.92 3.95
N PRO A 302 12.47 0.36 3.26
CA PRO A 302 13.86 0.75 3.43
C PRO A 302 14.06 2.22 3.05
N PRO A 303 15.08 2.91 3.61
CA PRO A 303 15.37 4.29 3.25
C PRO A 303 15.79 4.39 1.78
N TYR A 304 15.13 5.28 1.01
CA TYR A 304 15.42 5.47 -0.43
C TYR A 304 16.65 6.35 -0.71
N GLY A 305 17.23 6.95 0.32
CA GLY A 305 18.40 7.79 0.18
C GLY A 305 18.17 9.13 -0.53
N ILE A 306 16.91 9.57 -0.74
CA ILE A 306 16.57 10.78 -1.49
C ILE A 306 16.94 12.04 -0.69
N ARG A 307 16.46 12.17 0.53
CA ARG A 307 16.70 13.37 1.38
C ARG A 307 18.09 13.37 1.96
N GLU A 308 18.51 12.25 2.52
CA GLU A 308 19.87 12.00 3.00
C GLU A 308 20.44 10.78 2.29
N GLY A 309 21.75 10.71 2.08
CA GLY A 309 22.39 9.52 1.57
C GLY A 309 22.19 8.33 2.52
N LEU A 310 22.13 7.14 1.97
CA LEU A 310 22.08 5.92 2.76
C LEU A 310 23.34 5.79 3.61
N LYS A 311 23.18 5.32 4.82
CA LYS A 311 24.28 5.17 5.79
C LYS A 311 24.11 3.85 6.53
N VAL A 312 25.24 3.20 6.79
CA VAL A 312 25.36 2.04 7.69
C VAL A 312 26.33 2.37 8.82
N LEU A 313 26.27 1.63 9.91
CA LEU A 313 27.20 1.76 11.01
C LEU A 313 28.61 1.35 10.58
N GLY A 314 29.64 2.02 11.14
CA GLY A 314 31.04 1.79 10.85
C GLY A 314 31.78 3.02 10.34
N SER A 315 33.11 2.99 10.39
CA SER A 315 33.95 4.04 9.82
C SER A 315 34.69 3.54 8.58
N GLN A 316 35.01 4.43 7.64
CA GLN A 316 35.87 4.06 6.49
C GLN A 316 37.28 3.69 6.94
N GLN A 317 37.75 4.19 8.09
CA GLN A 317 39.04 3.90 8.66
C GLN A 317 39.10 2.59 9.45
N ALA A 318 37.96 2.02 9.85
CA ALA A 318 37.90 0.71 10.51
C ALA A 318 38.38 -0.47 9.64
N LEU A 319 38.66 -0.20 8.37
CA LEU A 319 39.35 -1.17 7.47
C LEU A 319 40.86 -1.21 7.66
N LEU A 320 41.45 -0.26 8.41
CA LEU A 320 42.86 -0.25 8.76
C LEU A 320 42.97 -0.76 10.20
N ASP A 321 43.48 -1.97 10.37
CA ASP A 321 43.53 -2.76 11.61
C ASP A 321 44.23 -2.12 12.81
N VAL A 322 44.82 -0.93 12.65
CA VAL A 322 45.63 -0.27 13.67
C VAL A 322 44.79 0.53 14.71
N GLU A 323 43.57 0.93 14.39
CA GLU A 323 42.76 1.75 15.30
C GLU A 323 41.71 0.98 16.12
N ARG A 324 41.57 -0.32 15.89
CA ARG A 324 40.59 -1.16 16.61
C ARG A 324 40.77 -1.18 18.12
N GLN A 325 41.99 -1.08 18.61
CA GLN A 325 42.26 -1.15 20.06
C GLN A 325 41.91 0.13 20.81
N SER A 326 42.05 1.30 20.18
CA SER A 326 41.73 2.59 20.85
C SER A 326 40.27 2.89 20.90
N HIS A 327 39.43 2.30 20.04
CA HIS A 327 37.99 2.54 19.98
C HIS A 327 37.16 1.53 20.80
N GLN A 328 37.75 0.43 21.28
CA GLN A 328 37.02 -0.62 22.00
C GLN A 328 36.39 -0.13 23.32
N ASP A 329 36.85 0.93 23.92
CA ASP A 329 36.30 1.47 25.16
C ASP A 329 35.29 2.62 24.94
N GLN A 330 35.34 3.30 23.80
CA GLN A 330 34.47 4.44 23.52
C GLN A 330 32.97 4.06 23.41
N PHE A 331 32.65 2.85 22.95
CA PHE A 331 31.25 2.40 22.85
C PHE A 331 30.62 2.12 24.22
N LYS A 332 31.41 2.07 25.30
CA LYS A 332 30.93 1.91 26.68
C LYS A 332 30.54 3.26 27.31
N GLU A 333 30.95 4.38 26.69
CA GLU A 333 30.66 5.73 27.21
C GLU A 333 29.19 6.07 27.07
N PRO A 334 28.55 6.64 28.12
CA PRO A 334 27.18 7.13 28.02
C PRO A 334 27.08 8.21 26.96
N GLY A 335 26.17 8.01 25.98
CA GLY A 335 25.97 8.95 24.87
C GLY A 335 26.84 8.69 23.63
N TYR A 336 27.62 7.62 23.59
CA TYR A 336 28.35 7.25 22.38
C TYR A 336 27.44 7.12 21.17
N ILE A 337 27.78 7.82 20.09
CA ILE A 337 27.09 7.74 18.80
C ILE A 337 28.04 7.02 17.83
N PRO A 338 27.71 5.80 17.38
CA PRO A 338 28.55 5.08 16.45
C PRO A 338 28.71 5.84 15.13
N PRO A 339 29.93 5.85 14.54
CA PRO A 339 30.16 6.46 13.24
C PRO A 339 29.30 5.79 12.17
N LYS A 340 28.89 6.56 11.16
CA LYS A 340 28.11 6.10 10.03
C LYS A 340 28.86 6.38 8.74
N ARG A 341 28.89 5.42 7.82
CA ARG A 341 29.48 5.57 6.48
C ARG A 341 28.41 5.55 5.39
N PRO A 342 28.64 6.21 4.26
CA PRO A 342 27.78 6.11 3.09
C PRO A 342 27.66 4.66 2.59
N TYR A 343 26.50 4.30 2.05
CA TYR A 343 26.22 2.95 1.58
C TYR A 343 25.52 2.96 0.21
N SER A 344 25.77 1.91 -0.58
CA SER A 344 25.13 1.72 -1.88
C SER A 344 23.68 1.30 -1.70
N PHE A 345 22.78 1.83 -2.54
CA PHE A 345 21.36 1.44 -2.52
C PHE A 345 21.18 0.00 -3.01
N THR A 346 21.89 -0.38 -4.07
CA THR A 346 21.85 -1.75 -4.60
C THR A 346 22.37 -2.75 -3.57
N ALA A 347 23.48 -2.43 -2.89
CA ALA A 347 24.01 -3.28 -1.81
C ALA A 347 23.00 -3.46 -0.68
N LEU A 348 22.28 -2.39 -0.28
CA LEU A 348 21.23 -2.49 0.75
C LEU A 348 20.11 -3.43 0.34
N LEU A 349 19.67 -3.39 -0.92
CA LEU A 349 18.63 -4.30 -1.41
C LEU A 349 19.11 -5.77 -1.38
N ASP A 350 20.33 -6.03 -1.77
CA ASP A 350 20.91 -7.37 -1.71
C ASP A 350 21.09 -7.87 -0.27
N ASP A 351 21.51 -7.00 0.66
CA ASP A 351 21.59 -7.33 2.09
C ASP A 351 20.20 -7.68 2.68
N ILE A 352 19.15 -6.95 2.27
CA ILE A 352 17.77 -7.25 2.70
C ILE A 352 17.36 -8.64 2.22
N LEU A 353 17.63 -8.99 0.97
CA LEU A 353 17.30 -10.31 0.43
C LEU A 353 18.16 -11.43 1.08
N ALA A 354 19.43 -11.19 1.30
CA ALA A 354 20.31 -12.14 1.97
C ALA A 354 19.86 -12.38 3.43
N PHE A 355 19.49 -11.31 4.15
CA PHE A 355 18.93 -11.41 5.49
C PHE A 355 17.61 -12.21 5.48
N ALA A 356 16.73 -11.95 4.52
CA ALA A 356 15.47 -12.68 4.38
C ALA A 356 15.71 -14.17 4.13
N VAL A 357 16.65 -14.52 3.26
CA VAL A 357 17.02 -15.92 3.00
C VAL A 357 17.53 -16.62 4.25
N ALA A 358 18.35 -15.94 5.06
CA ALA A 358 18.94 -16.50 6.25
C ALA A 358 17.95 -16.67 7.42
N THR A 359 16.91 -15.85 7.48
CA THR A 359 16.05 -15.76 8.68
C THR A 359 14.61 -16.22 8.48
N LEU A 360 14.09 -16.19 7.24
CA LEU A 360 12.73 -16.67 6.96
C LEU A 360 12.65 -18.21 7.03
N VAL A 361 11.55 -18.70 7.56
CA VAL A 361 11.16 -20.11 7.43
C VAL A 361 10.82 -20.42 5.95
N PRO A 362 10.85 -21.69 5.51
CA PRO A 362 10.31 -22.06 4.20
C PRO A 362 8.86 -21.55 4.03
N ASP A 363 8.52 -21.05 2.85
CA ASP A 363 7.27 -20.36 2.53
C ASP A 363 7.03 -19.02 3.27
N GLY A 364 7.93 -18.63 4.17
CA GLY A 364 7.92 -17.29 4.78
C GLY A 364 8.07 -16.19 3.72
N ARG A 365 7.53 -15.01 4.00
CA ARG A 365 7.48 -13.93 3.01
C ARG A 365 8.25 -12.70 3.44
N ILE A 366 8.89 -12.05 2.47
CA ILE A 366 9.32 -10.66 2.61
C ILE A 366 8.50 -9.78 1.68
N SER A 367 7.90 -8.73 2.24
CA SER A 367 7.24 -7.67 1.48
C SER A 367 7.96 -6.35 1.73
N MET A 368 8.67 -5.87 0.72
CA MET A 368 9.49 -4.65 0.82
C MET A 368 9.08 -3.61 -0.21
N TRP A 369 9.10 -2.35 0.20
CA TRP A 369 8.86 -1.22 -0.67
C TRP A 369 10.15 -0.76 -1.34
N MET A 370 10.05 -0.41 -2.61
CA MET A 370 11.18 0.04 -3.42
C MET A 370 10.75 1.20 -4.32
N PRO A 371 11.50 2.32 -4.39
CA PRO A 371 11.22 3.40 -5.33
C PRO A 371 11.57 2.98 -6.75
N THR A 372 10.87 3.56 -7.73
CA THR A 372 11.18 3.42 -9.15
C THR A 372 10.97 4.74 -9.88
N ALA A 373 11.80 5.03 -10.88
CA ALA A 373 11.55 6.15 -11.79
C ALA A 373 10.45 5.77 -12.79
N ASN A 374 9.65 6.76 -13.23
CA ASN A 374 8.59 6.54 -14.22
C ASN A 374 9.12 6.66 -15.67
N ASP A 375 10.41 6.97 -15.88
CA ASP A 375 11.03 7.04 -17.20
C ASP A 375 11.14 5.65 -17.81
N GLU A 376 10.69 5.50 -19.04
CA GLU A 376 10.66 4.23 -19.79
C GLU A 376 12.06 3.61 -19.99
N ASP A 377 13.13 4.41 -19.92
CA ASP A 377 14.52 3.97 -20.13
C ASP A 377 15.21 3.41 -18.90
N ILE A 378 14.55 3.39 -17.71
CA ILE A 378 15.22 3.02 -16.47
C ILE A 378 14.27 2.21 -15.57
N GLU A 379 14.03 0.98 -15.95
CA GLU A 379 13.62 -0.01 -14.98
C GLU A 379 14.76 -0.25 -13.98
N LEU A 380 14.60 0.24 -12.76
CA LEU A 380 15.40 -0.27 -11.66
C LEU A 380 15.23 -1.77 -11.64
N ILE A 381 16.31 -2.49 -11.84
CA ILE A 381 16.31 -3.96 -11.86
C ILE A 381 15.72 -4.42 -10.54
N ILE A 382 14.66 -5.20 -10.61
CA ILE A 382 14.05 -5.83 -9.42
C ILE A 382 15.13 -6.74 -8.82
N PRO A 383 15.51 -6.54 -7.54
CA PRO A 383 16.53 -7.38 -6.92
C PRO A 383 16.03 -8.82 -6.85
N SER A 384 16.90 -9.78 -7.05
CA SER A 384 16.56 -11.19 -7.07
C SER A 384 17.56 -12.03 -6.28
N HIS A 385 17.09 -13.12 -5.70
CA HIS A 385 17.94 -14.11 -5.03
C HIS A 385 17.43 -15.51 -5.39
N PRO A 386 18.29 -16.50 -5.69
CA PRO A 386 17.85 -17.83 -6.11
C PRO A 386 16.94 -18.55 -5.13
N CYS A 387 17.13 -18.33 -3.82
CA CYS A 387 16.31 -18.90 -2.76
C CYS A 387 14.99 -18.15 -2.51
N LEU A 388 14.71 -17.10 -3.27
CA LEU A 388 13.47 -16.30 -3.15
C LEU A 388 12.73 -16.33 -4.47
N GLU A 389 11.42 -16.51 -4.39
CA GLU A 389 10.50 -16.39 -5.52
C GLU A 389 9.76 -15.07 -5.44
N LEU A 390 9.85 -14.25 -6.48
CA LEU A 390 9.04 -13.03 -6.59
C LEU A 390 7.59 -13.43 -6.86
N THR A 391 6.71 -13.26 -5.88
CA THR A 391 5.30 -13.65 -5.99
C THR A 391 4.41 -12.52 -6.48
N SER A 392 4.76 -11.27 -6.21
CA SER A 392 3.99 -10.13 -6.69
C SER A 392 4.79 -8.83 -6.75
N VAL A 393 4.38 -7.96 -7.67
CA VAL A 393 4.83 -6.58 -7.83
C VAL A 393 3.59 -5.71 -7.89
N CYS A 394 3.38 -4.86 -6.89
CA CYS A 394 2.28 -3.90 -6.87
C CYS A 394 2.84 -2.49 -6.96
N VAL A 395 2.22 -1.62 -7.77
CA VAL A 395 2.75 -0.28 -8.08
C VAL A 395 1.87 0.79 -7.45
N GLN A 396 2.47 1.70 -6.70
CA GLN A 396 1.87 2.97 -6.31
C GLN A 396 2.49 4.09 -7.12
N ALA A 397 1.74 4.60 -8.09
CA ALA A 397 2.18 5.67 -8.96
C ALA A 397 2.07 7.04 -8.29
N PHE A 398 3.06 7.91 -8.54
CA PHE A 398 3.07 9.34 -8.26
C PHE A 398 3.35 10.10 -9.57
N ASN A 399 3.23 11.41 -9.57
CA ASN A 399 3.36 12.19 -10.81
C ASN A 399 4.70 12.00 -11.55
N LYS A 400 5.82 11.81 -10.83
CA LYS A 400 7.17 11.76 -11.40
C LYS A 400 7.95 10.51 -11.08
N TRP A 401 7.49 9.73 -10.15
CA TRP A 401 8.12 8.50 -9.70
C TRP A 401 7.04 7.57 -9.16
N SER A 402 7.38 6.33 -8.95
CA SER A 402 6.50 5.35 -8.35
C SER A 402 7.24 4.63 -7.23
N ARG A 403 6.51 3.93 -6.39
CA ARG A 403 7.11 2.91 -5.55
C ARG A 403 6.40 1.59 -5.78
N ARG A 404 7.16 0.53 -5.64
CA ARG A 404 6.70 -0.84 -5.84
C ARG A 404 6.73 -1.57 -4.51
N LEU A 405 5.68 -2.31 -4.21
CA LEU A 405 5.72 -3.35 -3.18
C LEU A 405 6.15 -4.64 -3.87
N LEU A 406 7.33 -5.12 -3.52
CA LEU A 406 7.87 -6.39 -3.98
C LEU A 406 7.64 -7.42 -2.89
N THR A 407 6.96 -8.51 -3.22
CA THR A 407 6.76 -9.62 -2.27
C THR A 407 7.44 -10.87 -2.80
N TYR A 408 8.28 -11.44 -1.94
CA TYR A 408 8.98 -12.69 -2.22
C TYR A 408 8.57 -13.75 -1.21
N ARG A 409 8.53 -15.01 -1.67
CA ARG A 409 8.39 -16.21 -0.86
C ARG A 409 9.75 -16.90 -0.72
N ARG A 410 10.11 -17.32 0.48
CA ARG A 410 11.26 -18.17 0.69
C ARG A 410 10.98 -19.54 0.06
N ARG A 411 11.78 -19.92 -0.94
CA ARG A 411 11.68 -21.24 -1.58
C ARG A 411 11.97 -22.33 -0.57
N ARG A 412 11.33 -23.47 -0.74
CA ARG A 412 11.70 -24.70 -0.07
C ARG A 412 13.00 -25.24 -0.67
N GLU A 413 13.67 -26.14 0.04
CA GLU A 413 14.95 -26.66 -0.40
C GLU A 413 14.89 -27.33 -1.79
N GLU A 414 13.88 -28.15 -1.99
CA GLU A 414 13.63 -28.83 -3.26
C GLU A 414 13.37 -27.92 -4.47
N GLU A 415 13.06 -26.67 -4.20
CA GLU A 415 12.80 -25.65 -5.24
C GLU A 415 14.04 -24.81 -5.59
N VAL A 416 15.15 -24.97 -4.84
CA VAL A 416 16.38 -24.19 -5.02
C VAL A 416 17.34 -25.00 -5.89
N PRO A 417 17.81 -24.47 -7.04
CA PRO A 417 18.81 -25.16 -7.84
C PRO A 417 20.12 -25.36 -7.07
N GLU A 418 20.74 -26.52 -7.23
CA GLU A 418 22.00 -26.84 -6.56
C GLU A 418 23.10 -25.82 -6.91
N GLY A 419 23.82 -25.33 -5.91
CA GLY A 419 24.87 -24.32 -6.07
C GLY A 419 24.39 -22.89 -6.38
N ALA A 420 23.09 -22.68 -6.50
CA ALA A 420 22.55 -21.37 -6.89
C ALA A 420 22.74 -20.29 -5.80
N ALA A 421 22.79 -20.66 -4.53
CA ALA A 421 22.97 -19.72 -3.43
C ALA A 421 24.39 -19.10 -3.39
N GLU A 422 25.40 -19.80 -3.92
CA GLU A 422 26.80 -19.37 -3.93
C GLU A 422 27.13 -18.44 -5.11
N ALA A 423 26.26 -18.37 -6.11
CA ALA A 423 26.52 -17.68 -7.38
C ALA A 423 26.22 -16.17 -7.37
N VAL A 424 25.70 -15.61 -6.29
CA VAL A 424 25.25 -14.20 -6.25
C VAL A 424 26.44 -13.28 -5.96
N ARG A 425 27.18 -12.88 -7.00
CA ARG A 425 28.14 -11.77 -6.93
C ARG A 425 27.62 -10.63 -7.78
N ARG A 426 27.40 -9.47 -7.17
CA ARG A 426 27.00 -8.23 -7.86
C ARG A 426 28.06 -7.16 -7.72
N GLU A 427 28.19 -6.34 -8.74
CA GLU A 427 28.93 -5.10 -8.63
C GLU A 427 28.04 -4.04 -8.02
N TYR A 428 28.54 -3.35 -7.01
CA TYR A 428 27.86 -2.27 -6.31
C TYR A 428 28.41 -0.91 -6.74
N GLU A 429 27.58 0.11 -6.63
CA GLU A 429 28.01 1.49 -6.87
C GLU A 429 29.18 1.84 -5.94
N LYS A 430 30.21 2.46 -6.52
CA LYS A 430 31.42 2.91 -5.82
C LYS A 430 31.43 4.42 -5.75
N GLY A 431 31.82 4.97 -4.60
CA GLY A 431 31.94 6.41 -4.40
C GLY A 431 31.84 6.80 -2.93
N THR A 432 31.90 8.11 -2.68
CA THR A 432 31.77 8.70 -1.34
C THR A 432 30.56 9.61 -1.22
N ARG A 433 30.02 10.06 -2.35
CA ARG A 433 28.86 10.95 -2.39
C ARG A 433 27.56 10.16 -2.52
N ALA A 434 26.51 10.60 -1.85
CA ALA A 434 25.21 9.94 -1.85
C ALA A 434 24.62 9.72 -3.26
N SER A 435 24.90 10.61 -4.22
CA SER A 435 24.41 10.49 -5.60
C SER A 435 25.25 9.52 -6.46
N GLU A 436 26.48 9.20 -6.05
CA GLU A 436 27.33 8.20 -6.69
C GLU A 436 26.93 6.79 -6.26
N LEU A 437 26.42 6.65 -5.05
CA LEU A 437 26.01 5.39 -4.43
C LEU A 437 24.51 5.08 -4.59
N ASN A 438 23.79 5.88 -5.38
CA ASN A 438 22.36 5.72 -5.56
C ASN A 438 21.88 6.35 -6.88
N ASP A 439 21.72 5.52 -7.89
CA ASP A 439 21.29 5.93 -9.22
C ASP A 439 19.85 6.51 -9.22
N PHE A 440 18.96 5.95 -8.41
CA PHE A 440 17.62 6.50 -8.25
C PHE A 440 17.65 7.93 -7.71
N ARG A 441 18.48 8.21 -6.69
CA ARG A 441 18.65 9.56 -6.16
C ARG A 441 19.16 10.53 -7.23
N ARG A 442 20.15 10.11 -8.02
CA ARG A 442 20.71 10.93 -9.11
C ARG A 442 19.63 11.33 -10.11
N LYS A 443 18.84 10.36 -10.56
CA LYS A 443 17.76 10.57 -11.53
C LYS A 443 16.59 11.36 -10.96
N TYR A 444 16.21 11.11 -9.74
CA TYR A 444 15.19 11.87 -9.03
C TYR A 444 15.49 13.38 -9.06
N PHE A 445 16.72 13.77 -8.74
CA PHE A 445 17.11 15.19 -8.76
C PHE A 445 17.34 15.74 -10.17
N GLN A 446 17.72 14.94 -11.15
CA GLN A 446 17.80 15.37 -12.56
C GLN A 446 16.40 15.70 -13.10
N GLY A 447 15.42 14.84 -12.94
CA GLY A 447 14.05 15.08 -13.37
C GLY A 447 13.40 16.31 -12.71
N PHE A 448 13.77 16.65 -11.46
CA PHE A 448 13.32 17.89 -10.83
C PHE A 448 13.93 19.13 -11.46
N LYS A 449 15.22 19.12 -11.82
CA LYS A 449 15.90 20.25 -12.50
C LYS A 449 15.31 20.51 -13.88
N GLU A 450 15.04 19.47 -14.64
CA GLU A 450 14.42 19.58 -15.97
C GLU A 450 13.00 20.14 -15.88
N PHE A 451 12.22 19.70 -14.88
CA PHE A 451 10.88 20.25 -14.66
C PHE A 451 10.88 21.71 -14.20
N GLU A 452 11.78 22.10 -13.32
CA GLU A 452 11.92 23.51 -12.95
C GLU A 452 12.36 24.37 -14.14
N SER A 453 13.21 23.84 -15.01
CA SER A 453 13.61 24.50 -16.25
C SER A 453 12.42 24.66 -17.20
N MET A 454 11.67 23.58 -17.46
CA MET A 454 10.45 23.64 -18.29
C MET A 454 9.37 24.55 -17.70
N LYS A 455 9.20 24.55 -16.39
CA LYS A 455 8.26 25.45 -15.72
C LYS A 455 8.65 26.92 -15.87
N LYS A 456 9.94 27.24 -15.75
CA LYS A 456 10.47 28.59 -15.98
C LYS A 456 10.28 29.01 -17.43
N GLU A 457 10.52 28.11 -18.37
CA GLU A 457 10.34 28.35 -19.82
C GLU A 457 8.87 28.56 -20.18
N PHE A 458 7.96 27.75 -19.62
CA PHE A 458 6.52 27.91 -19.79
C PHE A 458 5.98 29.21 -19.20
N ILE A 459 6.50 29.65 -18.04
CA ILE A 459 6.16 30.95 -17.45
C ILE A 459 6.69 32.06 -18.33
N ARG A 460 7.90 31.92 -18.88
CA ARG A 460 8.49 32.88 -19.81
C ARG A 460 7.67 33.01 -21.07
N MET A 461 7.28 31.90 -21.70
CA MET A 461 6.39 31.89 -22.88
C MET A 461 5.03 32.54 -22.60
N LYS A 462 4.45 32.34 -21.43
CA LYS A 462 3.19 33.01 -21.03
C LYS A 462 3.35 34.52 -20.82
N VAL A 463 4.49 34.97 -20.31
CA VAL A 463 4.79 36.39 -20.14
C VAL A 463 5.02 37.04 -21.51
N ASP A 464 5.77 36.35 -22.37
CA ASP A 464 6.03 36.84 -23.75
C ASP A 464 4.73 36.87 -24.58
N ALA A 465 3.85 35.88 -24.44
CA ALA A 465 2.54 35.86 -25.12
C ALA A 465 1.62 37.01 -24.64
N ARG A 466 1.62 37.33 -23.35
CA ARG A 466 0.89 38.47 -22.81
C ARG A 466 1.46 39.81 -23.30
N ALA A 467 2.76 39.93 -23.34
CA ALA A 467 3.42 41.14 -23.87
C ALA A 467 3.10 41.38 -25.36
N VAL A 468 3.00 40.30 -26.14
CA VAL A 468 2.60 40.36 -27.57
C VAL A 468 1.10 40.73 -27.71
N GLU A 469 0.21 40.19 -26.85
CA GLU A 469 -1.21 40.60 -26.81
C GLU A 469 -1.39 42.06 -26.38
N GLU A 470 -0.63 42.56 -25.41
CA GLU A 470 -0.66 43.97 -25.00
C GLU A 470 -0.12 44.91 -26.09
N MET A 471 0.91 44.49 -26.85
CA MET A 471 1.39 45.25 -28.01
C MET A 471 0.40 45.23 -29.18
N ALA A 472 -0.33 44.15 -29.36
CA ALA A 472 -1.36 44.04 -30.42
C ALA A 472 -2.66 44.79 -30.08
N SER A 473 -2.97 45.00 -28.82
CA SER A 473 -4.13 45.76 -28.33
C SER A 473 -3.84 47.26 -28.11
N GLY A 474 -2.61 47.70 -28.20
CA GLY A 474 -2.13 49.07 -27.93
C GLY A 474 -2.25 50.08 -29.09
N GLY A 475 -3.21 49.92 -29.99
CA GLY A 475 -3.42 50.75 -31.16
C GLY A 475 -4.62 51.69 -31.09
N GLU A 476 -4.97 52.29 -29.95
CA GLU A 476 -5.87 53.46 -29.89
C GLU A 476 -5.57 54.30 -28.66
N THR A 477 -4.96 55.46 -28.87
CA THR A 477 -4.87 56.54 -27.86
C THR A 477 -6.14 57.38 -27.92
N PRO A 478 -6.80 57.66 -26.80
CA PRO A 478 -7.51 58.94 -26.58
C PRO A 478 -6.79 59.79 -25.53
N GLY A 479 -6.75 61.09 -25.83
CA GLY A 479 -5.96 62.11 -25.17
C GLY A 479 -6.35 62.43 -23.71
N ALA A 480 -5.39 63.12 -23.19
CA ALA A 480 -5.30 64.00 -22.05
C ALA A 480 -6.53 64.26 -21.17
N GLY A 481 -6.32 64.09 -19.89
CA GLY A 481 -7.14 64.66 -18.81
C GLY A 481 -6.43 64.51 -17.47
N ALA A 482 -5.73 65.55 -17.02
CA ALA A 482 -5.09 65.63 -15.72
C ALA A 482 -6.09 65.65 -14.58
N THR A 483 -5.79 64.99 -13.47
CA THR A 483 -5.85 65.60 -12.13
C THR A 483 -5.18 64.70 -11.09
N ASP A 484 -4.35 65.37 -10.29
CA ASP A 484 -3.74 64.93 -9.03
C ASP A 484 -4.68 64.25 -8.02
N SER A 485 -4.18 63.26 -7.33
CA SER A 485 -4.27 63.23 -5.85
C SER A 485 -3.37 62.18 -5.25
N VAL A 486 -2.46 62.67 -4.44
CA VAL A 486 -1.62 62.02 -3.43
C VAL A 486 -2.49 61.33 -2.36
N VAL A 487 -2.11 60.11 -1.92
CA VAL A 487 -2.13 59.70 -0.48
C VAL A 487 -1.44 58.34 -0.33
N LYS A 488 -0.27 58.40 0.28
CA LYS A 488 0.28 57.74 1.47
C LYS A 488 0.23 56.20 1.66
N ASP A 489 1.44 55.74 1.90
CA ASP A 489 1.86 54.53 2.61
C ASP A 489 1.04 54.23 3.85
N ASP A 490 0.83 52.94 4.12
CA ASP A 490 0.97 52.43 5.49
C ASP A 490 1.41 50.95 5.51
N ASP A 491 2.54 50.74 6.10
CA ASP A 491 3.07 49.49 6.62
C ASP A 491 2.19 48.99 7.76
N THR A 492 1.97 47.67 7.88
CA THR A 492 2.30 46.89 9.11
C THR A 492 1.72 45.48 9.06
N LYS A 493 2.62 44.52 9.19
CA LYS A 493 2.69 43.38 10.12
C LYS A 493 1.37 42.71 10.58
N THR A 494 1.19 41.46 10.29
CA THR A 494 1.36 40.30 11.23
C THR A 494 1.36 38.99 10.44
#